data_b66eec646a44bf4546479c84b4865959
#
_entry.id   b66eec646a44bf4546479c84b4865959
#
_cell.length_a   1.000
_cell.length_b   1.000
_cell.length_c   1.000
_cell.angle_alpha   90.00
_cell.angle_beta   90.00
_cell.angle_gamma   90.00
#
_symmetry.space_group_name_H-M   'P 1'
#
loop_
_entity.id
_entity.type
_entity.pdbx_description
1 polymer ?
#
loop_
_entity_poly.entity_id
_entity_poly.type
_entity_poly.pdbx_seq_one_letter_code
_entity_poly.pdbx_strand_id
1 'polypeptide(L)'
;MIECADGRCSLKGAVNLENALSLREEGLRLFTAPEVTLDLAAVTEVDSTALSLLFEWRRTALAANRRIRYVNLPENLTSLARLYGVTELVAAE
;
A
#
# COMPACT_ATOMS: atom_id res chain seq x y z
N MET A 1 5.84 4.52 -8.10
CA MET A 1 4.91 4.72 -9.23
C MET A 1 3.72 3.79 -9.11
N ILE A 2 2.53 4.32 -9.28
CA ILE A 2 1.28 3.56 -9.15
C ILE A 2 0.56 3.58 -10.48
N GLU A 3 0.11 2.41 -10.93
CA GLU A 3 -0.69 2.27 -12.16
C GLU A 3 -1.98 1.54 -11.81
N CYS A 4 -3.10 2.06 -12.29
CA CYS A 4 -4.41 1.50 -11.98
C CYS A 4 -5.22 1.25 -13.24
N ALA A 5 -6.03 0.17 -13.21
CA ALA A 5 -7.01 -0.15 -14.23
C ALA A 5 -8.16 -0.89 -13.57
N ASP A 6 -9.36 -0.35 -13.65
CA ASP A 6 -10.59 -1.02 -13.18
C ASP A 6 -10.51 -1.49 -11.72
N GLY A 7 -10.01 -0.63 -10.85
CA GLY A 7 -9.92 -0.95 -9.43
C GLY A 7 -8.75 -1.82 -9.04
N ARG A 8 -7.97 -2.27 -9.99
CA ARG A 8 -6.75 -3.02 -9.72
C ARG A 8 -5.54 -2.15 -10.00
N CYS A 9 -4.72 -1.98 -8.99
CA CYS A 9 -3.55 -1.09 -9.07
C CYS A 9 -2.29 -1.86 -8.75
N SER A 10 -1.15 -1.38 -9.23
CA SER A 10 0.14 -1.92 -8.84
C SER A 10 1.09 -0.80 -8.47
N LEU A 11 1.91 -1.06 -7.45
CA LEU A 11 2.92 -0.14 -6.97
C LEU A 11 4.28 -0.72 -7.35
N LYS A 12 5.09 0.09 -8.01
CA LYS A 12 6.39 -0.36 -8.52
C LYS A 12 7.52 0.45 -7.94
N GLY A 13 8.63 -0.21 -7.67
CA GLY A 13 9.87 0.43 -7.26
C GLY A 13 10.02 0.51 -5.77
N ALA A 14 10.89 1.40 -5.32
CA ALA A 14 11.19 1.57 -3.90
C ALA A 14 10.09 2.40 -3.22
N VAL A 15 9.84 2.09 -1.94
CA VAL A 15 8.93 2.86 -1.10
C VAL A 15 9.71 3.25 0.15
N ASN A 16 10.06 4.52 0.25
CA ASN A 16 10.93 5.00 1.31
C ASN A 16 10.56 6.43 1.70
N LEU A 17 11.29 6.97 2.67
CA LEU A 17 11.04 8.30 3.19
C LEU A 17 11.08 9.38 2.10
N GLU A 18 11.94 9.21 1.11
CA GLU A 18 12.11 10.22 0.06
C GLU A 18 10.89 10.35 -0.85
N ASN A 19 10.19 9.24 -1.12
CA ASN A 19 9.06 9.26 -2.04
C ASN A 19 7.71 9.00 -1.40
N ALA A 20 7.67 8.79 -0.08
CA ALA A 20 6.43 8.41 0.59
C ALA A 20 5.33 9.46 0.41
N LEU A 21 5.67 10.76 0.49
CA LEU A 21 4.67 11.81 0.33
C LEU A 21 4.09 11.83 -1.08
N SER A 22 4.94 11.72 -2.09
CA SER A 22 4.48 11.65 -3.48
C SER A 22 3.58 10.46 -3.72
N LEU A 23 3.96 9.30 -3.20
CA LEU A 23 3.15 8.10 -3.34
C LEU A 23 1.83 8.22 -2.62
N ARG A 24 1.84 8.83 -1.42
CA ARG A 24 0.62 9.05 -0.67
C ARG A 24 -0.39 9.87 -1.48
N GLU A 25 0.07 10.95 -2.06
CA GLU A 25 -0.79 11.82 -2.86
C GLU A 25 -1.25 11.14 -4.13
N GLU A 26 -0.37 10.40 -4.76
CA GLU A 26 -0.72 9.66 -5.97
C GLU A 26 -1.80 8.62 -5.67
N GLY A 27 -1.67 7.90 -4.57
CA GLY A 27 -2.67 6.92 -4.17
C GLY A 27 -4.01 7.55 -3.84
N LEU A 28 -4.00 8.68 -3.12
CA LEU A 28 -5.24 9.38 -2.79
C LEU A 28 -5.99 9.81 -4.07
N ARG A 29 -5.26 10.13 -5.11
CA ARG A 29 -5.84 10.52 -6.38
C ARG A 29 -6.36 9.33 -7.19
N LEU A 30 -5.68 8.20 -7.11
CA LEU A 30 -5.96 7.03 -7.96
C LEU A 30 -6.88 5.99 -7.33
N PHE A 31 -6.89 5.87 -6.01
CA PHE A 31 -7.67 4.82 -5.32
C PHE A 31 -9.09 5.32 -5.06
N THR A 32 -9.87 5.43 -6.14
CA THR A 32 -11.22 6.02 -6.06
C THR A 32 -12.35 5.00 -6.23
N ALA A 33 -12.04 3.78 -6.65
CA ALA A 33 -13.06 2.74 -6.77
C ALA A 33 -13.54 2.29 -5.40
N PRO A 34 -14.77 1.77 -5.29
CA PRO A 34 -15.28 1.26 -4.00
C PRO A 34 -14.40 0.15 -3.42
N GLU A 35 -13.79 -0.66 -4.27
CA GLU A 35 -12.84 -1.68 -3.87
C GLU A 35 -11.60 -1.57 -4.74
N VAL A 36 -10.44 -1.45 -4.09
CA VAL A 36 -9.16 -1.34 -4.78
C VAL A 36 -8.29 -2.50 -4.32
N THR A 37 -7.69 -3.18 -5.27
CA THR A 37 -6.67 -4.20 -5.00
C THR A 37 -5.33 -3.62 -5.43
N LEU A 38 -4.41 -3.48 -4.48
CA LEU A 38 -3.07 -2.97 -4.76
C LEU A 38 -2.06 -4.10 -4.72
N ASP A 39 -1.47 -4.37 -5.87
CA ASP A 39 -0.47 -5.42 -6.03
C ASP A 39 0.91 -4.84 -5.70
N LEU A 40 1.59 -5.46 -4.76
CA LEU A 40 2.88 -5.01 -4.27
C LEU A 40 4.05 -5.88 -4.77
N ALA A 41 3.79 -6.78 -5.72
CA ALA A 41 4.81 -7.71 -6.20
C ALA A 41 6.02 -7.01 -6.82
N ALA A 42 5.84 -5.82 -7.38
CA ALA A 42 6.91 -5.09 -8.06
C ALA A 42 7.61 -4.08 -7.16
N VAL A 43 7.30 -4.06 -5.86
CA VAL A 43 8.02 -3.23 -4.89
C VAL A 43 9.38 -3.86 -4.64
N THR A 44 10.45 -3.05 -4.77
CA THR A 44 11.82 -3.56 -4.71
C THR A 44 12.48 -3.33 -3.37
N GLU A 45 12.28 -2.16 -2.77
CA GLU A 45 12.90 -1.81 -1.49
C GLU A 45 11.90 -1.07 -0.63
N VAL A 46 11.96 -1.29 0.68
CA VAL A 46 11.05 -0.64 1.61
C VAL A 46 11.81 -0.22 2.87
N ASP A 47 11.31 0.84 3.50
CA ASP A 47 11.69 1.15 4.89
C ASP A 47 10.39 1.26 5.70
N SER A 48 10.49 1.67 6.95
CA SER A 48 9.33 1.70 7.82
C SER A 48 8.25 2.69 7.36
N THR A 49 8.59 3.67 6.52
CA THR A 49 7.59 4.59 5.99
C THR A 49 6.59 3.87 5.08
N ALA A 50 6.99 2.75 4.49
CA ALA A 50 6.07 1.96 3.67
C ALA A 50 4.90 1.46 4.50
N LEU A 51 5.13 1.02 5.73
CA LEU A 51 4.05 0.56 6.60
C LEU A 51 3.09 1.69 6.93
N SER A 52 3.63 2.86 7.26
CA SER A 52 2.81 4.03 7.55
C SER A 52 1.95 4.41 6.36
N LEU A 53 2.51 4.33 5.16
CA LEU A 53 1.81 4.65 3.94
C LEU A 53 0.63 3.69 3.70
N LEU A 54 0.85 2.40 3.88
CA LEU A 54 -0.20 1.41 3.71
C LEU A 54 -1.32 1.61 4.71
N PHE A 55 -0.99 1.92 5.97
CA PHE A 55 -2.00 2.23 6.97
C PHE A 55 -2.78 3.49 6.64
N GLU A 56 -2.10 4.50 6.14
CA GLU A 56 -2.74 5.77 5.77
C GLU A 56 -3.76 5.56 4.67
N TRP A 57 -3.40 4.86 3.61
CA TRP A 57 -4.32 4.56 2.51
C TRP A 57 -5.52 3.76 2.99
N ARG A 58 -5.27 2.78 3.85
CA ARG A 58 -6.36 1.96 4.39
C ARG A 58 -7.33 2.78 5.22
N ARG A 59 -6.80 3.63 6.10
CA ARG A 59 -7.63 4.47 6.95
C ARG A 59 -8.46 5.43 6.11
N THR A 60 -7.85 6.05 5.10
CA THR A 60 -8.55 6.98 4.22
C THR A 60 -9.67 6.26 3.44
N ALA A 61 -9.38 5.07 2.95
CA ALA A 61 -10.38 4.30 2.22
C ALA A 61 -11.58 3.97 3.12
N LEU A 62 -11.31 3.49 4.33
CA LEU A 62 -12.39 3.14 5.26
C LEU A 62 -13.23 4.34 5.64
N ALA A 63 -12.62 5.51 5.82
CA ALA A 63 -13.33 6.74 6.14
C ALA A 63 -14.26 7.17 5.01
N ALA A 64 -13.95 6.76 3.78
CA ALA A 64 -14.75 7.08 2.60
C ALA A 64 -15.68 5.92 2.18
N ASN A 65 -15.86 4.93 3.06
CA ASN A 65 -16.66 3.73 2.78
C ASN A 65 -16.13 2.94 1.59
N ARG A 66 -14.81 2.91 1.45
CA ARG A 66 -14.13 2.13 0.42
C ARG A 66 -13.26 1.09 1.07
N ARG A 67 -12.83 0.11 0.29
CA ARG A 67 -11.92 -0.93 0.75
C ARG A 67 -10.67 -0.97 -0.11
N ILE A 68 -9.53 -1.19 0.54
CA ILE A 68 -8.29 -1.43 -0.18
C ILE A 68 -7.69 -2.73 0.34
N ARG A 69 -7.27 -3.59 -0.59
CA ARG A 69 -6.61 -4.85 -0.30
C ARG A 69 -5.21 -4.82 -0.84
N TYR A 70 -4.27 -5.32 -0.06
CA TYR A 70 -2.89 -5.45 -0.49
C TYR A 70 -2.61 -6.90 -0.80
N VAL A 71 -2.08 -7.18 -1.98
CA VAL A 71 -1.77 -8.55 -2.40
C VAL A 71 -0.32 -8.64 -2.82
N ASN A 72 0.23 -9.85 -2.77
CA ASN A 72 1.60 -10.14 -3.18
C ASN A 72 2.64 -9.30 -2.44
N LEU A 73 2.49 -9.18 -1.13
CA LEU A 73 3.45 -8.43 -0.31
C LEU A 73 4.83 -9.08 -0.45
N PRO A 74 5.86 -8.31 -0.81
CA PRO A 74 7.21 -8.87 -0.88
C PRO A 74 7.70 -9.23 0.52
N GLU A 75 8.66 -10.14 0.59
CA GLU A 75 9.14 -10.65 1.86
C GLU A 75 9.73 -9.56 2.74
N ASN A 76 10.43 -8.59 2.16
CA ASN A 76 10.99 -7.48 2.94
C ASN A 76 9.90 -6.67 3.64
N LEU A 77 8.77 -6.47 2.99
CA LEU A 77 7.66 -5.75 3.60
C LEU A 77 6.98 -6.59 4.68
N THR A 78 6.77 -7.87 4.41
CA THR A 78 6.20 -8.79 5.39
C THR A 78 7.08 -8.88 6.63
N SER A 79 8.39 -8.94 6.44
CA SER A 79 9.35 -8.98 7.55
C SER A 79 9.27 -7.71 8.41
N LEU A 80 9.17 -6.55 7.78
CA LEU A 80 9.01 -5.30 8.51
C LEU A 80 7.70 -5.27 9.30
N ALA A 81 6.63 -5.74 8.71
CA ALA A 81 5.34 -5.78 9.39
C ALA A 81 5.41 -6.63 10.65
N ARG A 82 6.08 -7.78 10.56
CA ARG A 82 6.27 -8.64 11.74
C ARG A 82 7.14 -7.98 12.78
N LEU A 83 8.21 -7.33 12.36
CA LEU A 83 9.14 -6.67 13.27
C LEU A 83 8.44 -5.59 14.09
N TYR A 84 7.55 -4.84 13.46
CA TYR A 84 6.83 -3.77 14.14
C TYR A 84 5.51 -4.21 14.75
N GLY A 85 5.19 -5.50 14.65
CA GLY A 85 3.97 -6.03 15.26
C GLY A 85 2.68 -5.61 14.55
N VAL A 86 2.77 -5.23 13.28
CA VAL A 86 1.61 -4.76 12.50
C VAL A 86 1.16 -5.82 11.50
N THR A 87 0.99 -7.04 11.99
CA THR A 87 0.67 -8.17 11.13
C THR A 87 -0.72 -8.10 10.50
N GLU A 88 -1.57 -7.21 10.96
CA GLU A 88 -2.90 -7.05 10.38
C GLU A 88 -2.84 -6.63 8.91
N LEU A 89 -1.78 -5.94 8.49
CA LEU A 89 -1.62 -5.60 7.06
C LEU A 89 -1.40 -6.85 6.21
N VAL A 90 -0.73 -7.86 6.77
CA VAL A 90 -0.48 -9.13 6.09
C VAL A 90 -1.74 -9.98 6.11
N ALA A 91 -2.42 -10.00 7.23
CA ALA A 91 -3.60 -10.83 7.43
C ALA A 91 -4.82 -10.30 6.67
N ALA A 92 -4.79 -9.05 6.25
CA ALA A 92 -5.92 -8.43 5.57
C ALA A 92 -6.11 -8.93 4.13
N GLU A 93 -5.19 -9.71 3.64
CA GLU A 93 -5.34 -10.26 2.30
C GLU A 93 -6.49 -11.28 2.25
#